data_26e9122081b834a8440ac1b56b3a94f2
#
_entry.id   26e9122081b834a8440ac1b56b3a94f2
#
_cell.length_a   1.000
_cell.length_b   1.000
_cell.length_c   1.000
_cell.angle_alpha   90.00
_cell.angle_beta   90.00
_cell.angle_gamma   90.00
#
_symmetry.space_group_name_H-M   'P 1'
#
loop_
_entity.id
_entity.type
_entity.pdbx_description
1 polymer ?
#
loop_
_entity_poly.entity_id
_entity_poly.type
_entity_poly.pdbx_seq_one_letter_code
_entity_poly.pdbx_strand_id
1 'polypeptide(L)'
;VARGGRVVVVGGGNVAMDAARTARRMGADVMLVYRRREEDLPARAAEVHHAREEGIEFVTCVNPVRILGEQTVTGIECIRMKMCNLDESGRPIPEPVANDTFTIDCDVVIQAIGQGPNPVLVSQIPGLEKGRVGNVVTGEDGRTSNPKIFAAGDVTTGAATVILAMGGAKQAARSITRMLAT
;
A
#
# COMPACT_ATOMS: atom_id res chain seq x y z
N VAL A 1 -12.00 10.63 13.73
CA VAL A 1 -12.54 11.54 12.71
C VAL A 1 -13.75 12.23 13.30
N ALA A 2 -13.75 13.58 13.34
CA ALA A 2 -14.93 14.31 13.81
C ALA A 2 -16.05 14.24 12.76
N ARG A 3 -17.33 14.17 13.20
CA ARG A 3 -18.47 14.27 12.30
C ARG A 3 -18.41 15.60 11.52
N GLY A 4 -18.60 15.54 10.20
CA GLY A 4 -18.49 16.71 9.31
C GLY A 4 -17.06 17.15 9.01
N GLY A 5 -16.03 16.43 9.48
CA GLY A 5 -14.64 16.70 9.12
C GLY A 5 -14.35 16.29 7.69
N ARG A 6 -13.40 16.99 7.05
CA ARG A 6 -12.92 16.68 5.69
C ARG A 6 -11.73 15.74 5.79
N VAL A 7 -11.85 14.59 5.15
CA VAL A 7 -10.83 13.53 5.18
C VAL A 7 -10.29 13.30 3.79
N VAL A 8 -8.97 13.35 3.63
CA VAL A 8 -8.29 12.92 2.42
C VAL A 8 -7.64 11.57 2.65
N VAL A 9 -8.02 10.58 1.85
CA VAL A 9 -7.38 9.25 1.83
C VAL A 9 -6.45 9.17 0.64
N VAL A 10 -5.18 8.88 0.89
CA VAL A 10 -4.15 8.75 -0.15
C VAL A 10 -3.90 7.27 -0.45
N GLY A 11 -4.20 6.84 -1.66
CA GLY A 11 -3.98 5.47 -2.10
C GLY A 11 -5.09 4.97 -3.02
N GLY A 12 -4.91 3.78 -3.60
CA GLY A 12 -5.86 3.22 -4.56
C GLY A 12 -6.15 1.72 -4.36
N GLY A 13 -5.62 1.11 -3.30
CA GLY A 13 -5.85 -0.29 -2.97
C GLY A 13 -7.09 -0.53 -2.11
N ASN A 14 -7.39 -1.81 -1.80
CA ASN A 14 -8.53 -2.16 -0.95
C ASN A 14 -8.48 -1.47 0.41
N VAL A 15 -7.28 -1.30 1.01
CA VAL A 15 -7.10 -0.58 2.28
C VAL A 15 -7.54 0.89 2.17
N ALA A 16 -7.28 1.54 1.03
CA ALA A 16 -7.73 2.90 0.79
C ALA A 16 -9.26 2.97 0.67
N MET A 17 -9.88 1.99 0.00
CA MET A 17 -11.34 1.89 -0.08
C MET A 17 -11.97 1.67 1.31
N ASP A 18 -11.42 0.75 2.11
CA ASP A 18 -11.89 0.48 3.46
C ASP A 18 -11.77 1.72 4.37
N ALA A 19 -10.64 2.42 4.32
CA ALA A 19 -10.40 3.62 5.10
C ALA A 19 -11.37 4.75 4.70
N ALA A 20 -11.56 4.98 3.40
CA ALA A 20 -12.44 6.01 2.87
C ALA A 20 -13.90 5.73 3.24
N ARG A 21 -14.39 4.52 3.01
CA ARG A 21 -15.76 4.11 3.35
C ARG A 21 -16.02 4.16 4.85
N THR A 22 -15.03 3.76 5.66
CA THR A 22 -15.14 3.86 7.12
C THR A 22 -15.28 5.32 7.56
N ALA A 23 -14.41 6.20 7.07
CA ALA A 23 -14.47 7.63 7.38
C ALA A 23 -15.82 8.24 6.93
N ARG A 24 -16.32 7.89 5.75
CA ARG A 24 -17.61 8.34 5.23
C ARG A 24 -18.77 7.90 6.13
N ARG A 25 -18.79 6.65 6.55
CA ARG A 25 -19.81 6.09 7.46
C ARG A 25 -19.76 6.70 8.86
N MET A 26 -18.60 7.23 9.27
CA MET A 26 -18.45 8.02 10.50
C MET A 26 -18.97 9.46 10.37
N GLY A 27 -19.43 9.86 9.17
CA GLY A 27 -20.01 11.16 8.88
C GLY A 27 -19.04 12.22 8.39
N ALA A 28 -17.89 11.84 7.89
CA ALA A 28 -16.92 12.75 7.26
C ALA A 28 -17.24 12.98 5.77
N ASP A 29 -16.80 14.11 5.24
CA ASP A 29 -16.66 14.32 3.80
C ASP A 29 -15.33 13.76 3.34
N VAL A 30 -15.36 12.81 2.39
CA VAL A 30 -14.19 12.02 2.05
C VAL A 30 -13.80 12.18 0.60
N MET A 31 -12.52 12.49 0.40
CA MET A 31 -11.88 12.57 -0.90
C MET A 31 -10.75 11.53 -0.97
N LEU A 32 -10.70 10.74 -2.04
CA LEU A 32 -9.65 9.75 -2.27
C LEU A 32 -8.70 10.26 -3.36
N VAL A 33 -7.42 10.44 -3.01
CA VAL A 33 -6.37 10.91 -3.90
C VAL A 33 -5.54 9.75 -4.41
N TYR A 34 -5.40 9.65 -5.74
CA TYR A 34 -4.64 8.58 -6.37
C TYR A 34 -3.76 9.08 -7.51
N ARG A 35 -2.50 8.63 -7.54
CA ARG A 35 -1.48 9.14 -8.47
C ARG A 35 -1.61 8.67 -9.92
N ARG A 36 -2.41 7.64 -10.20
CA ARG A 36 -2.71 7.16 -11.56
C ARG A 36 -4.17 7.44 -11.90
N ARG A 37 -4.61 6.95 -13.06
CA ARG A 37 -6.00 7.06 -13.50
C ARG A 37 -6.89 6.12 -12.69
N GLU A 38 -8.16 6.29 -12.78
CA GLU A 38 -9.13 5.47 -12.07
C GLU A 38 -9.10 4.00 -12.51
N GLU A 39 -8.97 3.76 -13.81
CA GLU A 39 -8.83 2.42 -14.36
C GLU A 39 -7.56 1.68 -13.89
N ASP A 40 -6.58 2.41 -13.35
CA ASP A 40 -5.34 1.86 -12.80
C ASP A 40 -5.43 1.54 -11.30
N LEU A 41 -6.60 1.71 -10.67
CA LEU A 41 -6.81 1.39 -9.25
C LEU A 41 -6.57 -0.10 -8.99
N PRO A 42 -5.70 -0.47 -8.03
CA PRO A 42 -5.46 -1.87 -7.71
C PRO A 42 -6.55 -2.47 -6.80
N ALA A 43 -7.49 -1.67 -6.32
CA ALA A 43 -8.63 -2.16 -5.56
C ALA A 43 -9.55 -3.02 -6.42
N ARG A 44 -10.30 -3.90 -5.80
CA ARG A 44 -11.33 -4.69 -6.48
C ARG A 44 -12.41 -3.77 -7.03
N ALA A 45 -12.88 -4.03 -8.25
CA ALA A 45 -13.91 -3.21 -8.90
C ALA A 45 -15.17 -3.03 -8.04
N ALA A 46 -15.59 -4.07 -7.32
CA ALA A 46 -16.72 -4.00 -6.39
C ALA A 46 -16.47 -2.98 -5.25
N GLU A 47 -15.26 -2.91 -4.70
CA GLU A 47 -14.93 -1.96 -3.63
C GLU A 47 -14.91 -0.51 -4.13
N VAL A 48 -14.42 -0.29 -5.35
CA VAL A 48 -14.46 1.02 -6.01
C VAL A 48 -15.92 1.45 -6.25
N HIS A 49 -16.75 0.53 -6.74
CA HIS A 49 -18.17 0.77 -6.98
C HIS A 49 -18.89 1.17 -5.69
N HIS A 50 -18.73 0.39 -4.62
CA HIS A 50 -19.34 0.70 -3.32
C HIS A 50 -18.84 2.05 -2.76
N ALA A 51 -17.56 2.37 -2.92
CA ALA A 51 -17.02 3.65 -2.48
C ALA A 51 -17.68 4.84 -3.20
N ARG A 52 -17.95 4.69 -4.50
CA ARG A 52 -18.71 5.71 -5.26
C ARG A 52 -20.17 5.82 -4.83
N GLU A 53 -20.85 4.71 -4.62
CA GLU A 53 -22.23 4.70 -4.13
C GLU A 53 -22.36 5.39 -2.76
N GLU A 54 -21.35 5.26 -1.90
CA GLU A 54 -21.28 5.93 -0.60
C GLU A 54 -20.88 7.42 -0.70
N GLY A 55 -20.69 7.95 -1.92
CA GLY A 55 -20.43 9.37 -2.17
C GLY A 55 -18.99 9.80 -1.88
N ILE A 56 -18.02 8.90 -2.01
CA ILE A 56 -16.59 9.24 -1.94
C ILE A 56 -16.17 9.88 -3.26
N GLU A 57 -15.54 11.05 -3.19
CA GLU A 57 -14.98 11.74 -4.33
C GLU A 57 -13.59 11.18 -4.69
N PHE A 58 -13.37 10.86 -5.98
CA PHE A 58 -12.09 10.35 -6.47
C PHE A 58 -11.34 11.44 -7.23
N VAL A 59 -10.18 11.82 -6.73
CA VAL A 59 -9.24 12.76 -7.35
C VAL A 59 -8.05 11.97 -7.87
N THR A 60 -8.11 11.61 -9.13
CA THR A 60 -7.10 10.77 -9.80
C THR A 60 -6.08 11.60 -10.56
N CYS A 61 -4.96 10.99 -10.97
CA CYS A 61 -3.80 11.66 -11.57
C CYS A 61 -3.26 12.78 -10.68
N VAL A 62 -3.23 12.55 -9.37
CA VAL A 62 -2.79 13.51 -8.35
C VAL A 62 -1.93 12.80 -7.31
N ASN A 63 -0.80 13.39 -6.96
CA ASN A 63 0.10 12.87 -5.93
C ASN A 63 0.31 13.90 -4.83
N PRO A 64 0.24 13.52 -3.56
CA PRO A 64 0.58 14.40 -2.45
C PRO A 64 2.05 14.83 -2.50
N VAL A 65 2.28 16.09 -2.15
CA VAL A 65 3.62 16.68 -2.01
C VAL A 65 3.95 16.87 -0.54
N ARG A 66 3.04 17.49 0.22
CA ARG A 66 3.19 17.70 1.66
C ARG A 66 1.85 17.92 2.35
N ILE A 67 1.81 17.60 3.64
CA ILE A 67 0.69 17.90 4.52
C ILE A 67 0.90 19.31 5.09
N LEU A 68 -0.16 20.11 5.15
CA LEU A 68 -0.15 21.48 5.62
C LEU A 68 -0.72 21.57 7.04
N GLY A 69 -0.21 22.52 7.81
CA GLY A 69 -0.58 22.77 9.19
C GLY A 69 0.61 22.63 10.15
N GLU A 70 0.58 23.30 11.29
CA GLU A 70 1.66 23.26 12.28
C GLU A 70 1.37 22.27 13.41
N GLN A 71 0.24 22.40 14.09
CA GLN A 71 -0.19 21.54 15.20
C GLN A 71 -1.32 20.57 14.77
N THR A 72 -2.11 21.00 13.84
CA THR A 72 -3.21 20.22 13.26
C THR A 72 -3.13 20.29 11.74
N VAL A 73 -3.65 19.27 11.07
CA VAL A 73 -3.77 19.26 9.61
C VAL A 73 -4.79 20.32 9.20
N THR A 74 -4.42 21.14 8.23
CA THR A 74 -5.30 22.15 7.62
C THR A 74 -5.55 21.89 6.13
N GLY A 75 -4.71 21.04 5.51
CA GLY A 75 -4.81 20.68 4.12
C GLY A 75 -3.69 19.78 3.64
N ILE A 76 -3.71 19.47 2.38
CA ILE A 76 -2.67 18.71 1.70
C ILE A 76 -2.34 19.39 0.36
N GLU A 77 -1.06 19.67 0.13
CA GLU A 77 -0.58 20.15 -1.16
C GLU A 77 -0.36 18.94 -2.07
N CYS A 78 -0.91 19.02 -3.26
CA CYS A 78 -0.86 17.98 -4.27
C CYS A 78 -0.28 18.51 -5.58
N ILE A 79 0.29 17.61 -6.38
CA ILE A 79 0.75 17.91 -7.74
C ILE A 79 -0.01 17.03 -8.74
N ARG A 80 -0.38 17.61 -9.89
CA ARG A 80 -0.99 16.84 -10.96
C ARG A 80 0.02 15.92 -11.63
N MET A 81 -0.47 14.76 -12.04
CA MET A 81 0.33 13.71 -12.66
C MET A 81 -0.13 13.49 -14.10
N LYS A 82 0.81 13.30 -15.00
CA LYS A 82 0.58 12.77 -16.35
C LYS A 82 1.01 11.32 -16.42
N MET A 83 0.28 10.52 -17.18
CA MET A 83 0.64 9.13 -17.41
C MET A 83 1.59 9.06 -18.60
N CYS A 84 2.76 8.49 -18.37
CA CYS A 84 3.80 8.30 -19.38
C CYS A 84 3.92 6.82 -19.78
N ASN A 85 5.13 6.35 -20.08
CA ASN A 85 5.44 4.99 -20.48
C ASN A 85 4.90 3.95 -19.49
N LEU A 86 4.83 2.70 -19.93
CA LEU A 86 4.47 1.58 -19.06
C LEU A 86 5.70 1.10 -18.26
N ASP A 87 5.48 0.72 -17.01
CA ASP A 87 6.48 0.01 -16.21
C ASP A 87 6.58 -1.47 -16.65
N GLU A 88 7.53 -2.22 -16.08
CA GLU A 88 7.74 -3.65 -16.38
C GLU A 88 6.50 -4.53 -16.11
N SER A 89 5.55 -4.06 -15.31
CA SER A 89 4.29 -4.73 -15.03
C SER A 89 3.16 -4.34 -15.99
N GLY A 90 3.44 -3.47 -16.98
CA GLY A 90 2.47 -2.96 -17.94
C GLY A 90 1.58 -1.83 -17.40
N ARG A 91 1.96 -1.21 -16.27
CA ARG A 91 1.18 -0.13 -15.65
C ARG A 91 1.76 1.25 -16.02
N PRO A 92 0.92 2.27 -16.27
CA PRO A 92 1.40 3.62 -16.58
C PRO A 92 2.28 4.19 -15.47
N ILE A 93 3.40 4.78 -15.84
CA ILE A 93 4.29 5.48 -14.92
C ILE A 93 3.73 6.90 -14.73
N PRO A 94 3.34 7.29 -13.50
CA PRO A 94 2.90 8.65 -13.24
C PRO A 94 4.11 9.58 -13.09
N GLU A 95 4.15 10.66 -13.86
CA GLU A 95 5.16 11.71 -13.78
C GLU A 95 4.52 13.03 -13.34
N PRO A 96 5.15 13.81 -12.44
CA PRO A 96 4.61 15.09 -12.03
C PRO A 96 4.60 16.10 -13.18
N VAL A 97 3.54 16.87 -13.29
CA VAL A 97 3.47 18.03 -14.18
C VAL A 97 4.15 19.20 -13.47
N ALA A 98 5.24 19.70 -14.05
CA ALA A 98 6.02 20.78 -13.42
C ALA A 98 5.16 22.01 -13.11
N ASN A 99 5.29 22.55 -11.91
CA ASN A 99 4.58 23.73 -11.43
C ASN A 99 3.04 23.65 -11.42
N ASP A 100 2.45 22.45 -11.50
CA ASP A 100 1.00 22.26 -11.43
C ASP A 100 0.62 21.69 -10.05
N THR A 101 0.84 22.51 -9.01
CA THR A 101 0.46 22.20 -7.63
C THR A 101 -0.80 22.93 -7.21
N PHE A 102 -1.57 22.31 -6.33
CA PHE A 102 -2.77 22.87 -5.74
C PHE A 102 -3.00 22.31 -4.34
N THR A 103 -3.84 22.95 -3.57
CA THR A 103 -4.16 22.54 -2.19
C THR A 103 -5.57 21.98 -2.12
N ILE A 104 -5.72 20.92 -1.36
CA ILE A 104 -7.01 20.36 -0.92
C ILE A 104 -7.10 20.63 0.58
N ASP A 105 -8.10 21.38 0.99
CA ASP A 105 -8.36 21.62 2.41
C ASP A 105 -8.88 20.35 3.06
N CYS A 106 -8.28 19.95 4.18
CA CYS A 106 -8.73 18.79 4.95
C CYS A 106 -8.30 18.90 6.41
N ASP A 107 -9.00 18.17 7.25
CA ASP A 107 -8.75 18.11 8.70
C ASP A 107 -7.99 16.84 9.08
N VAL A 108 -8.04 15.81 8.22
CA VAL A 108 -7.35 14.52 8.42
C VAL A 108 -6.83 14.00 7.10
N VAL A 109 -5.60 13.47 7.12
CA VAL A 109 -5.00 12.74 6.01
C VAL A 109 -4.74 11.29 6.44
N ILE A 110 -5.25 10.33 5.67
CA ILE A 110 -5.03 8.90 5.88
C ILE A 110 -4.15 8.38 4.74
N GLN A 111 -2.95 7.93 5.07
CA GLN A 111 -2.04 7.32 4.10
C GLN A 111 -2.31 5.82 3.98
N ALA A 112 -2.83 5.38 2.84
CA ALA A 112 -3.14 3.99 2.51
C ALA A 112 -2.35 3.53 1.27
N ILE A 113 -1.07 3.89 1.22
CA ILE A 113 -0.16 3.68 0.07
C ILE A 113 0.52 2.30 0.05
N GLY A 114 0.19 1.44 1.01
CA GLY A 114 0.84 0.16 1.24
C GLY A 114 2.12 0.28 2.07
N GLN A 115 2.61 -0.86 2.51
CA GLN A 115 3.88 -0.96 3.25
C GLN A 115 4.78 -2.00 2.59
N GLY A 116 6.08 -1.75 2.63
CA GLY A 116 7.10 -2.72 2.22
C GLY A 116 7.62 -3.52 3.42
N PRO A 117 8.43 -4.53 3.16
CA PRO A 117 9.14 -5.29 4.20
C PRO A 117 9.98 -4.35 5.08
N ASN A 118 9.98 -4.60 6.40
CA ASN A 118 10.82 -3.83 7.31
C ASN A 118 12.30 -4.17 7.06
N PRO A 119 13.13 -3.22 6.62
CA PRO A 119 14.52 -3.49 6.27
C PRO A 119 15.43 -3.75 7.48
N VAL A 120 15.02 -3.35 8.68
CA VAL A 120 15.87 -3.39 9.89
C VAL A 120 16.33 -4.81 10.19
N LEU A 121 15.41 -5.77 10.34
CA LEU A 121 15.76 -7.16 10.63
C LEU A 121 16.57 -7.78 9.49
N VAL A 122 16.09 -7.62 8.27
CA VAL A 122 16.68 -8.25 7.07
C VAL A 122 18.09 -7.71 6.79
N SER A 123 18.38 -6.44 7.11
CA SER A 123 19.71 -5.84 6.94
C SER A 123 20.74 -6.31 7.98
N GLN A 124 20.27 -6.76 9.15
CA GLN A 124 21.14 -7.22 10.23
C GLN A 124 21.56 -8.69 10.11
N ILE A 125 20.97 -9.45 9.18
CA ILE A 125 21.29 -10.86 8.98
C ILE A 125 22.32 -10.98 7.83
N PRO A 126 23.59 -11.28 8.12
CA PRO A 126 24.61 -11.42 7.09
C PRO A 126 24.25 -12.56 6.10
N GLY A 127 24.46 -12.28 4.80
CA GLY A 127 24.29 -13.29 3.75
C GLY A 127 22.81 -13.64 3.44
N LEU A 128 21.84 -12.93 4.02
CA LEU A 128 20.44 -13.14 3.68
C LEU A 128 20.12 -12.48 2.33
N GLU A 129 19.69 -13.28 1.36
CA GLU A 129 19.34 -12.81 0.03
C GLU A 129 18.02 -12.01 0.06
N LYS A 130 18.02 -10.87 -0.63
CA LYS A 130 16.88 -9.95 -0.71
C LYS A 130 16.40 -9.83 -2.15
N GLY A 131 15.09 -9.86 -2.31
CA GLY A 131 14.46 -9.56 -3.59
C GLY A 131 14.49 -8.05 -3.90
N ARG A 132 14.03 -7.72 -5.10
CA ARG A 132 14.05 -6.34 -5.64
C ARG A 132 13.31 -5.31 -4.76
N VAL A 133 12.27 -5.73 -4.04
CA VAL A 133 11.47 -4.86 -3.16
C VAL A 133 11.88 -4.98 -1.69
N GLY A 134 13.01 -5.62 -1.39
CA GLY A 134 13.50 -5.79 -0.03
C GLY A 134 12.92 -6.98 0.75
N ASN A 135 12.10 -7.80 0.12
CA ASN A 135 11.58 -9.04 0.68
C ASN A 135 12.68 -10.10 0.78
N VAL A 136 12.49 -11.05 1.71
CA VAL A 136 13.40 -12.19 1.86
C VAL A 136 13.17 -13.20 0.72
N VAL A 137 14.23 -13.58 0.03
CA VAL A 137 14.17 -14.64 -0.99
C VAL A 137 14.14 -16.01 -0.30
N THR A 138 13.19 -16.86 -0.69
CA THR A 138 13.07 -18.23 -0.18
C THR A 138 12.84 -19.20 -1.32
N GLY A 139 13.28 -20.45 -1.11
CA GLY A 139 12.82 -21.59 -1.91
C GLY A 139 11.36 -21.94 -1.62
N GLU A 140 10.81 -22.88 -2.39
CA GLU A 140 9.43 -23.37 -2.20
C GLU A 140 9.19 -23.97 -0.81
N ASP A 141 10.23 -24.45 -0.18
CA ASP A 141 10.23 -25.05 1.16
C ASP A 141 10.37 -24.02 2.30
N GLY A 142 10.40 -22.73 1.97
CA GLY A 142 10.56 -21.64 2.90
C GLY A 142 11.99 -21.42 3.40
N ARG A 143 13.01 -22.16 2.89
CA ARG A 143 14.42 -21.92 3.22
C ARG A 143 14.94 -20.65 2.60
N THR A 144 15.72 -19.89 3.36
CA THR A 144 16.44 -18.73 2.88
C THR A 144 17.85 -19.13 2.42
N SER A 145 18.63 -18.16 1.92
CA SER A 145 20.07 -18.33 1.67
C SER A 145 20.88 -18.68 2.93
N ASN A 146 20.37 -18.39 4.13
CA ASN A 146 20.93 -18.83 5.39
C ASN A 146 20.28 -20.16 5.81
N PRO A 147 21.03 -21.27 5.94
CA PRO A 147 20.47 -22.61 6.16
C PRO A 147 19.74 -22.76 7.52
N LYS A 148 19.95 -21.85 8.45
CA LYS A 148 19.30 -21.86 9.77
C LYS A 148 18.06 -20.98 9.83
N ILE A 149 17.73 -20.28 8.74
CA ILE A 149 16.64 -19.31 8.70
C ILE A 149 15.60 -19.74 7.66
N PHE A 150 14.35 -19.79 8.11
CA PHE A 150 13.19 -20.01 7.27
C PHE A 150 12.32 -18.76 7.33
N ALA A 151 11.64 -18.44 6.23
CA ALA A 151 10.75 -17.31 6.15
C ALA A 151 9.49 -17.67 5.35
N ALA A 152 8.37 -17.05 5.73
CA ALA A 152 7.09 -17.21 5.05
C ALA A 152 6.18 -15.99 5.31
N GLY A 153 5.12 -15.86 4.53
CA GLY A 153 4.17 -14.75 4.63
C GLY A 153 4.67 -13.47 3.99
N ASP A 154 4.16 -12.33 4.43
CA ASP A 154 4.38 -11.02 3.78
C ASP A 154 5.87 -10.61 3.69
N VAL A 155 6.72 -11.13 4.57
CA VAL A 155 8.15 -10.87 4.50
C VAL A 155 8.81 -11.49 3.26
N THR A 156 8.17 -12.50 2.65
CA THR A 156 8.65 -13.19 1.43
C THR A 156 7.88 -12.78 0.19
N THR A 157 6.55 -12.71 0.29
CA THR A 157 5.65 -12.49 -0.85
C THR A 157 5.27 -11.02 -1.07
N GLY A 158 5.56 -10.14 -0.10
CA GLY A 158 4.91 -8.85 0.02
C GLY A 158 3.52 -8.98 0.63
N ALA A 159 2.81 -7.86 0.79
CA ALA A 159 1.47 -7.85 1.36
C ALA A 159 0.50 -8.71 0.55
N ALA A 160 -0.04 -9.76 1.18
CA ALA A 160 -0.90 -10.75 0.54
C ALA A 160 -2.06 -11.14 1.47
N THR A 161 -2.62 -12.33 1.31
CA THR A 161 -3.74 -12.81 2.11
C THR A 161 -3.27 -13.67 3.29
N VAL A 162 -4.05 -13.66 4.37
CA VAL A 162 -3.81 -14.52 5.54
C VAL A 162 -3.67 -15.99 5.16
N ILE A 163 -4.48 -16.48 4.20
CA ILE A 163 -4.44 -17.88 3.77
C ILE A 163 -3.12 -18.24 3.10
N LEU A 164 -2.53 -17.34 2.32
CA LEU A 164 -1.21 -17.54 1.70
C LEU A 164 -0.11 -17.53 2.75
N ALA A 165 -0.17 -16.61 3.71
CA ALA A 165 0.78 -16.57 4.82
C ALA A 165 0.75 -17.86 5.66
N MET A 166 -0.44 -18.36 5.98
CA MET A 166 -0.63 -19.65 6.67
C MET A 166 -0.13 -20.85 5.86
N GLY A 167 -0.37 -20.84 4.56
CA GLY A 167 0.12 -21.88 3.64
C GLY A 167 1.64 -21.96 3.64
N GLY A 168 2.31 -20.85 3.41
CA GLY A 168 3.77 -20.74 3.46
C GLY A 168 4.35 -21.12 4.82
N ALA A 169 3.75 -20.67 5.92
CA ALA A 169 4.19 -21.01 7.26
C ALA A 169 4.12 -22.53 7.55
N LYS A 170 3.04 -23.21 7.12
CA LYS A 170 2.91 -24.67 7.23
C LYS A 170 3.98 -25.39 6.44
N GLN A 171 4.33 -24.88 5.25
CA GLN A 171 5.37 -25.48 4.42
C GLN A 171 6.75 -25.33 5.04
N ALA A 172 7.09 -24.13 5.51
CA ALA A 172 8.33 -23.87 6.26
C ALA A 172 8.43 -24.75 7.52
N ALA A 173 7.36 -24.88 8.29
CA ALA A 173 7.32 -25.73 9.47
C ALA A 173 7.61 -27.22 9.15
N ARG A 174 7.01 -27.75 8.08
CA ARG A 174 7.29 -29.13 7.62
C ARG A 174 8.76 -29.31 7.24
N SER A 175 9.36 -28.32 6.59
CA SER A 175 10.77 -28.34 6.19
C SER A 175 11.70 -28.31 7.39
N ILE A 176 11.37 -27.48 8.41
CA ILE A 176 12.10 -27.44 9.69
C ILE A 176 12.01 -28.80 10.40
N THR A 177 10.81 -29.37 10.49
CA THR A 177 10.61 -30.68 11.13
C THR A 177 11.44 -31.78 10.46
N ARG A 178 11.48 -31.82 9.12
CA ARG A 178 12.32 -32.77 8.38
C ARG A 178 13.81 -32.56 8.67
N MET A 179 14.26 -31.30 8.70
CA MET A 179 15.65 -30.96 8.97
C MET A 179 16.10 -31.38 10.39
N LEU A 180 15.21 -31.29 11.38
CA LEU A 180 15.53 -31.64 12.76
C LEU A 180 15.40 -33.13 13.06
N ALA A 181 14.75 -33.92 12.19
CA ALA A 181 14.59 -35.36 12.30
C ALA A 181 15.75 -36.16 11.66
N THR A 182 16.67 -35.47 11.01
CA THR A 182 17.92 -36.02 10.43
C THR A 182 19.09 -35.72 11.34
#